data_86496f430431cf0f4f8f3b408437421e
#
_entry.id   86496f430431cf0f4f8f3b408437421e
#
_cell.length_a   1.000
_cell.length_b   1.000
_cell.length_c   1.000
_cell.angle_alpha   90.00
_cell.angle_beta   90.00
_cell.angle_gamma   90.00
#
_symmetry.space_group_name_H-M   'P 1'
#
loop_
_entity.id
_entity.type
_entity.pdbx_description
1 polymer ?
#
loop_
_entity_poly.entity_id
_entity_poly.type
_entity_poly.pdbx_seq_one_letter_code
_entity_poly.pdbx_strand_id
1 'polypeptide(L)'
;MLRTTLPIAFAVGTALLISSCAQEPDPAPALPPVASAAPTAPTPAAASTQAAPPAGMDSYTAGQGQSGYQDGSVTLQVVESERFGQYVIDGEGFSLYRFDPDTADPSKATCNDDCAATWPPVLASHTVNFAGLHRDSIGVVKRDDGSVQMTVGGWPVYRFSKDTQPRQNSGEGVGGTWFVVAPDGSKASQN
;
A
#
# COMPACT_ATOMS: atom_id res chain seq x y z
N MET A 1 -39.30 -41.85 30.58
CA MET A 1 -38.99 -42.03 32.00
C MET A 1 -37.56 -42.53 32.09
N LEU A 2 -36.63 -41.77 32.53
CA LEU A 2 -35.51 -42.04 33.41
C LEU A 2 -34.63 -40.77 33.48
N ARG A 3 -34.69 -40.08 34.59
CA ARG A 3 -33.84 -38.97 34.97
C ARG A 3 -32.55 -39.55 35.57
N THR A 4 -31.39 -39.14 35.09
CA THR A 4 -30.13 -39.45 35.75
C THR A 4 -29.46 -38.13 36.11
N THR A 5 -29.44 -37.81 37.38
CA THR A 5 -28.72 -36.71 38.02
C THR A 5 -27.30 -37.14 38.33
N LEU A 6 -26.27 -36.34 37.94
CA LEU A 6 -24.91 -36.51 38.40
C LEU A 6 -24.51 -35.36 39.33
N PRO A 7 -23.69 -35.63 40.36
CA PRO A 7 -23.38 -34.68 41.41
C PRO A 7 -22.21 -33.76 41.06
N ILE A 8 -22.26 -32.54 41.61
CA ILE A 8 -21.23 -31.49 41.58
C ILE A 8 -20.14 -31.85 42.59
N ALA A 9 -18.91 -31.94 42.14
CA ALA A 9 -17.75 -32.02 43.03
C ALA A 9 -17.08 -30.66 43.13
N PHE A 10 -17.10 -30.08 44.35
CA PHE A 10 -16.31 -28.90 44.71
C PHE A 10 -14.85 -29.30 44.96
N ALA A 11 -13.92 -28.71 44.22
CA ALA A 11 -12.49 -28.76 44.53
C ALA A 11 -12.05 -27.42 45.10
N VAL A 12 -11.67 -27.40 46.36
CA VAL A 12 -11.05 -26.30 47.09
C VAL A 12 -9.56 -26.29 46.68
N GLY A 13 -9.14 -25.27 45.96
CA GLY A 13 -7.73 -25.07 45.53
C GLY A 13 -7.06 -23.96 46.37
N THR A 14 -6.04 -24.34 47.06
CA THR A 14 -5.16 -23.58 47.99
C THR A 14 -4.48 -22.40 47.29
N ALA A 15 -4.59 -21.21 47.87
CA ALA A 15 -3.86 -20.00 47.43
C ALA A 15 -2.38 -20.05 47.85
N LEU A 16 -1.47 -20.04 46.90
CA LEU A 16 -0.03 -19.74 47.14
C LEU A 16 0.20 -18.24 46.97
N LEU A 17 0.56 -17.58 48.08
CA LEU A 17 1.07 -16.21 48.07
C LEU A 17 2.54 -16.23 47.62
N ILE A 18 2.81 -15.74 46.40
CA ILE A 18 4.17 -15.46 45.97
C ILE A 18 4.45 -13.98 46.25
N SER A 19 5.32 -13.77 47.24
CA SER A 19 5.90 -12.46 47.58
C SER A 19 6.82 -12.04 46.45
N SER A 20 6.44 -11.03 45.65
CA SER A 20 7.29 -10.39 44.64
C SER A 20 8.08 -9.27 45.30
N CYS A 21 9.39 -9.45 45.42
CA CYS A 21 10.32 -8.36 45.74
C CYS A 21 10.28 -7.33 44.61
N ALA A 22 9.82 -6.14 44.90
CA ALA A 22 9.98 -4.97 44.06
C ALA A 22 11.47 -4.56 44.03
N GLN A 23 12.08 -4.68 42.85
CA GLN A 23 13.41 -4.16 42.57
C GLN A 23 13.24 -2.70 42.14
N GLU A 24 13.80 -1.77 42.94
CA GLU A 24 13.88 -0.36 42.59
C GLU A 24 14.76 -0.18 41.33
N PRO A 25 14.36 0.64 40.34
CA PRO A 25 15.22 0.96 39.21
C PRO A 25 16.32 1.94 39.64
N ASP A 26 17.57 1.61 39.33
CA ASP A 26 18.74 2.47 39.46
C ASP A 26 18.54 3.81 38.74
N PRO A 27 18.99 4.94 39.33
CA PRO A 27 18.93 6.25 38.69
C PRO A 27 19.86 6.28 37.46
N ALA A 28 19.33 6.62 36.30
CA ALA A 28 20.06 6.83 35.07
C ALA A 28 21.13 7.93 35.22
N PRO A 29 22.32 7.77 34.62
CA PRO A 29 23.36 8.80 34.66
C PRO A 29 22.93 10.06 33.92
N ALA A 30 23.15 11.22 34.54
CA ALA A 30 22.87 12.54 33.99
C ALA A 30 23.66 12.78 32.69
N LEU A 31 22.95 13.14 31.62
CA LEU A 31 23.55 13.59 30.38
C LEU A 31 24.20 14.98 30.57
N PRO A 32 25.34 15.26 29.92
CA PRO A 32 25.95 16.58 29.92
C PRO A 32 25.11 17.63 29.22
N PRO A 33 25.19 18.92 29.56
CA PRO A 33 24.39 19.96 28.94
C PRO A 33 24.77 20.12 27.46
N VAL A 34 23.79 19.96 26.59
CA VAL A 34 23.90 20.28 25.16
C VAL A 34 24.01 21.79 24.99
N ALA A 35 25.11 22.22 24.42
CA ALA A 35 25.34 23.61 24.04
C ALA A 35 24.25 24.05 23.03
N SER A 36 23.62 25.18 23.35
CA SER A 36 22.63 25.84 22.47
C SER A 36 23.31 26.27 21.17
N ALA A 37 23.05 25.55 20.08
CA ALA A 37 23.44 25.97 18.74
C ALA A 37 22.42 27.00 18.22
N ALA A 38 22.93 28.14 17.78
CA ALA A 38 22.16 29.22 17.16
C ALA A 38 21.40 28.76 15.91
N PRO A 39 20.25 29.38 15.56
CA PRO A 39 19.52 29.01 14.37
C PRO A 39 20.28 29.42 13.12
N THR A 40 20.71 28.46 12.34
CA THR A 40 21.24 28.67 10.99
C THR A 40 20.07 28.97 10.08
N ALA A 41 20.20 30.04 9.28
CA ALA A 41 19.22 30.48 8.31
C ALA A 41 18.88 29.36 7.29
N PRO A 42 17.64 29.34 6.74
CA PRO A 42 17.27 28.32 5.78
C PRO A 42 18.06 28.52 4.47
N THR A 43 18.79 27.49 4.08
CA THR A 43 19.37 27.37 2.74
C THR A 43 18.23 27.32 1.73
N PRO A 44 18.30 28.06 0.60
CA PRO A 44 17.26 28.00 -0.41
C PRO A 44 17.14 26.55 -0.92
N ALA A 45 15.88 26.08 -0.99
CA ALA A 45 15.53 24.76 -1.50
C ALA A 45 16.18 24.53 -2.86
N ALA A 46 17.03 23.53 -2.93
CA ALA A 46 17.53 23.01 -4.19
C ALA A 46 16.31 22.58 -5.03
N ALA A 47 16.22 23.13 -6.23
CA ALA A 47 15.26 22.71 -7.23
C ALA A 47 15.34 21.18 -7.34
N SER A 48 14.21 20.50 -7.12
CA SER A 48 14.10 19.07 -7.36
C SER A 48 14.40 18.82 -8.82
N THR A 49 15.63 18.42 -9.11
CA THR A 49 15.98 17.85 -10.40
C THR A 49 15.21 16.54 -10.48
N GLN A 50 14.14 16.54 -11.25
CA GLN A 50 13.39 15.34 -11.59
C GLN A 50 14.40 14.37 -12.20
N ALA A 51 14.76 13.33 -11.46
CA ALA A 51 15.67 12.30 -11.95
C ALA A 51 15.06 11.72 -13.22
N ALA A 52 15.84 11.70 -14.30
CA ALA A 52 15.45 11.02 -15.51
C ALA A 52 15.11 9.56 -15.20
N PRO A 53 14.08 8.97 -15.82
CA PRO A 53 13.73 7.58 -15.60
C PRO A 53 14.94 6.69 -15.88
N PRO A 54 15.12 5.58 -15.13
CA PRO A 54 16.24 4.67 -15.34
C PRO A 54 16.20 4.09 -16.77
N ALA A 55 17.38 3.84 -17.33
CA ALA A 55 17.50 3.25 -18.66
C ALA A 55 16.74 1.91 -18.72
N GLY A 56 15.82 1.79 -19.68
CA GLY A 56 14.94 0.62 -19.84
C GLY A 56 13.49 0.85 -19.41
N MET A 57 13.11 2.11 -19.13
CA MET A 57 11.72 2.47 -18.89
C MET A 57 11.04 2.82 -20.22
N ASP A 58 9.97 2.11 -20.52
CA ASP A 58 9.10 2.41 -21.66
C ASP A 58 8.11 3.50 -21.30
N SER A 59 7.63 4.22 -22.30
CA SER A 59 6.61 5.25 -22.10
C SER A 59 5.68 5.35 -23.31
N TYR A 60 4.46 5.78 -23.07
CA TYR A 60 3.53 6.17 -24.13
C TYR A 60 2.75 7.41 -23.71
N THR A 61 2.22 8.13 -24.71
CA THR A 61 1.33 9.26 -24.44
C THR A 61 -0.11 8.77 -24.63
N ALA A 62 -0.91 8.84 -23.59
CA ALA A 62 -2.37 8.63 -23.70
C ALA A 62 -2.96 9.77 -24.51
N GLY A 63 -3.98 9.46 -25.31
CA GLY A 63 -4.59 10.42 -26.24
C GLY A 63 -4.93 11.75 -25.60
N GLN A 64 -4.42 12.83 -26.19
CA GLN A 64 -4.67 14.19 -25.71
C GLN A 64 -6.14 14.56 -25.91
N GLY A 65 -6.72 15.19 -24.91
CA GLY A 65 -8.07 15.77 -24.97
C GLY A 65 -9.19 14.93 -24.32
N GLN A 66 -8.87 13.82 -23.66
CA GLN A 66 -9.85 13.08 -22.86
C GLN A 66 -9.99 13.70 -21.47
N SER A 67 -11.20 14.14 -21.16
CA SER A 67 -11.55 14.61 -19.82
C SER A 67 -11.33 13.49 -18.79
N GLY A 68 -10.74 13.85 -17.63
CA GLY A 68 -10.50 12.91 -16.53
C GLY A 68 -9.07 12.41 -16.37
N TYR A 69 -8.18 12.68 -17.33
CA TYR A 69 -6.74 12.43 -17.15
C TYR A 69 -6.10 13.53 -16.29
N GLN A 70 -5.08 13.14 -15.52
CA GLN A 70 -4.27 14.07 -14.75
C GLN A 70 -3.19 14.72 -15.60
N ASP A 71 -2.75 15.90 -15.22
CA ASP A 71 -1.58 16.54 -15.82
C ASP A 71 -0.28 15.82 -15.37
N GLY A 72 0.75 15.88 -16.23
CA GLY A 72 2.04 15.28 -15.93
C GLY A 72 2.18 13.84 -16.42
N SER A 73 2.82 13.00 -15.61
CA SER A 73 3.08 11.60 -15.94
C SER A 73 2.78 10.68 -14.77
N VAL A 74 2.32 9.46 -15.08
CA VAL A 74 2.22 8.36 -14.11
C VAL A 74 3.29 7.32 -14.43
N THR A 75 3.85 6.70 -13.41
CA THR A 75 4.90 5.69 -13.57
C THR A 75 4.50 4.41 -12.87
N LEU A 76 4.67 3.26 -13.55
CA LEU A 76 4.44 1.92 -13.03
C LEU A 76 5.72 1.09 -13.18
N GLN A 77 6.14 0.38 -12.14
CA GLN A 77 7.37 -0.42 -12.17
C GLN A 77 7.13 -1.79 -11.55
N VAL A 78 7.78 -2.81 -12.10
CA VAL A 78 7.83 -4.14 -11.49
C VAL A 78 9.04 -4.22 -10.58
N VAL A 79 8.81 -4.71 -9.38
CA VAL A 79 9.86 -5.04 -8.41
C VAL A 79 9.65 -6.46 -7.91
N GLU A 80 10.67 -7.02 -7.28
CA GLU A 80 10.65 -8.37 -6.74
C GLU A 80 10.83 -8.34 -5.22
N SER A 81 10.15 -9.24 -4.52
CA SER A 81 10.37 -9.52 -3.11
C SER A 81 10.24 -11.02 -2.83
N GLU A 82 10.87 -11.48 -1.77
CA GLU A 82 10.76 -12.88 -1.33
C GLU A 82 9.31 -13.30 -1.03
N ARG A 83 8.51 -12.37 -0.51
CA ARG A 83 7.14 -12.65 -0.10
C ARG A 83 6.15 -12.72 -1.26
N PHE A 84 6.29 -11.84 -2.25
CA PHE A 84 5.28 -11.66 -3.30
C PHE A 84 5.76 -12.03 -4.70
N GLY A 85 7.04 -12.46 -4.84
CA GLY A 85 7.64 -12.54 -6.16
C GLY A 85 7.62 -11.17 -6.83
N GLN A 86 7.22 -11.14 -8.10
CA GLN A 86 7.09 -9.89 -8.85
C GLN A 86 5.76 -9.19 -8.56
N TYR A 87 5.81 -7.90 -8.28
CA TYR A 87 4.64 -7.06 -8.06
C TYR A 87 4.86 -5.63 -8.56
N VAL A 88 3.78 -4.87 -8.68
CA VAL A 88 3.79 -3.53 -9.25
C VAL A 88 3.84 -2.47 -8.16
N ILE A 89 4.69 -1.48 -8.37
CA ILE A 89 4.78 -0.24 -7.59
C ILE A 89 4.58 0.96 -8.50
N ASP A 90 4.28 2.12 -7.91
CA ASP A 90 4.27 3.38 -8.65
C ASP A 90 5.64 4.08 -8.69
N GLY A 91 5.70 5.27 -9.29
CA GLY A 91 6.93 6.07 -9.44
C GLY A 91 7.51 6.60 -8.13
N GLU A 92 6.73 6.62 -7.05
CA GLU A 92 7.19 6.97 -5.70
C GLU A 92 7.61 5.74 -4.89
N GLY A 93 7.42 4.55 -5.45
CA GLY A 93 7.81 3.28 -4.85
C GLY A 93 6.72 2.63 -4.01
N PHE A 94 5.49 3.18 -3.96
CA PHE A 94 4.38 2.58 -3.22
C PHE A 94 3.81 1.37 -3.94
N SER A 95 3.48 0.35 -3.17
CA SER A 95 2.85 -0.87 -3.68
C SER A 95 1.47 -0.58 -4.23
N LEU A 96 1.14 -1.24 -5.33
CA LEU A 96 -0.18 -1.14 -5.93
C LEU A 96 -1.01 -2.38 -5.64
N TYR A 97 -2.31 -2.13 -5.49
CA TYR A 97 -3.29 -3.13 -5.08
C TYR A 97 -4.40 -3.24 -6.10
N ARG A 98 -4.97 -4.43 -6.20
CA ARG A 98 -6.23 -4.70 -6.88
C ARG A 98 -7.33 -5.01 -5.86
N PHE A 99 -8.57 -4.77 -6.24
CA PHE A 99 -9.75 -4.99 -5.43
C PHE A 99 -10.63 -6.08 -6.03
N ASP A 100 -10.91 -7.15 -5.31
CA ASP A 100 -11.66 -8.30 -5.83
C ASP A 100 -13.09 -7.99 -6.33
N PRO A 101 -13.85 -7.03 -5.75
CA PRO A 101 -15.13 -6.60 -6.30
C PRO A 101 -15.05 -5.84 -7.63
N ASP A 102 -13.87 -5.39 -8.05
CA ASP A 102 -13.65 -4.82 -9.38
C ASP A 102 -13.68 -5.93 -10.46
N THR A 103 -13.67 -5.53 -11.72
CA THR A 103 -13.57 -6.49 -12.85
C THR A 103 -12.47 -6.06 -13.82
N ALA A 104 -11.86 -7.05 -14.49
CA ALA A 104 -10.83 -6.83 -15.49
C ALA A 104 -11.38 -6.79 -16.93
N ASP A 105 -12.44 -7.56 -17.22
CA ASP A 105 -13.05 -7.65 -18.55
C ASP A 105 -14.60 -7.72 -18.45
N PRO A 106 -15.30 -6.63 -18.81
CA PRO A 106 -14.74 -5.29 -19.04
C PRO A 106 -14.16 -4.70 -17.75
N SER A 107 -13.12 -3.87 -17.87
CA SER A 107 -12.54 -3.17 -16.70
C SER A 107 -13.57 -2.27 -16.03
N LYS A 108 -13.73 -2.41 -14.72
CA LYS A 108 -14.64 -1.59 -13.92
C LYS A 108 -14.07 -1.38 -12.51
N ALA A 109 -14.01 -0.13 -12.09
CA ALA A 109 -13.68 0.27 -10.73
C ALA A 109 -14.95 0.42 -9.89
N THR A 110 -14.99 -0.18 -8.71
CA THR A 110 -16.14 -0.14 -7.78
C THR A 110 -15.83 0.54 -6.46
N CYS A 111 -14.53 0.78 -6.17
CA CYS A 111 -14.09 1.50 -4.97
C CYS A 111 -14.24 3.02 -5.19
N ASN A 112 -15.33 3.59 -4.73
CA ASN A 112 -15.67 5.02 -4.82
C ASN A 112 -15.82 5.63 -3.41
N ASP A 113 -15.98 6.95 -3.30
CA ASP A 113 -16.27 7.70 -2.09
C ASP A 113 -15.31 7.36 -0.92
N ASP A 114 -15.82 6.94 0.22
CA ASP A 114 -15.04 6.57 1.41
C ASP A 114 -14.04 5.44 1.14
N CYS A 115 -14.38 4.54 0.23
CA CYS A 115 -13.45 3.51 -0.21
C CYS A 115 -12.23 4.14 -0.89
N ALA A 116 -12.43 5.07 -1.81
CA ALA A 116 -11.37 5.76 -2.52
C ALA A 116 -10.52 6.67 -1.60
N ALA A 117 -11.08 7.15 -0.49
CA ALA A 117 -10.30 7.88 0.52
C ALA A 117 -9.28 6.98 1.24
N THR A 118 -9.65 5.72 1.47
CA THR A 118 -8.76 4.71 2.07
C THR A 118 -7.85 4.06 1.01
N TRP A 119 -8.37 3.86 -0.18
CA TRP A 119 -7.69 3.24 -1.32
C TRP A 119 -7.67 4.20 -2.51
N PRO A 120 -6.78 5.18 -2.52
CA PRO A 120 -6.71 6.15 -3.60
C PRO A 120 -6.44 5.47 -4.95
N PRO A 121 -7.27 5.74 -5.98
CA PRO A 121 -7.02 5.22 -7.32
C PRO A 121 -5.73 5.80 -7.90
N VAL A 122 -4.98 5.00 -8.62
CA VAL A 122 -3.84 5.49 -9.42
C VAL A 122 -4.42 6.13 -10.68
N LEU A 123 -4.50 7.45 -10.69
CA LEU A 123 -5.08 8.18 -11.81
C LEU A 123 -4.14 8.17 -13.03
N ALA A 124 -4.73 8.03 -14.20
CA ALA A 124 -4.02 8.07 -15.45
C ALA A 124 -3.59 9.51 -15.80
N SER A 125 -2.41 9.64 -16.38
CA SER A 125 -1.89 10.88 -16.93
C SER A 125 -1.72 10.76 -18.45
N HIS A 126 -1.52 11.90 -19.12
CA HIS A 126 -1.27 11.92 -20.57
C HIS A 126 0.00 11.15 -20.95
N THR A 127 0.99 11.11 -20.06
CA THR A 127 2.21 10.33 -20.23
C THR A 127 2.22 9.18 -19.21
N VAL A 128 2.41 7.96 -19.70
CA VAL A 128 2.55 6.77 -18.85
C VAL A 128 3.93 6.17 -19.08
N ASN A 129 4.72 6.13 -18.01
CA ASN A 129 6.03 5.47 -17.98
C ASN A 129 5.90 4.12 -17.28
N PHE A 130 6.62 3.11 -17.79
CA PHE A 130 6.60 1.80 -17.16
C PHE A 130 7.87 1.02 -17.35
N ALA A 131 8.20 0.16 -16.41
CA ALA A 131 9.34 -0.74 -16.47
C ALA A 131 8.98 -2.14 -15.95
N GLY A 132 9.34 -3.17 -16.68
CA GLY A 132 9.11 -4.57 -16.33
C GLY A 132 7.68 -5.06 -16.58
N LEU A 133 6.76 -4.21 -17.04
CA LEU A 133 5.41 -4.61 -17.47
C LEU A 133 5.37 -4.79 -18.99
N HIS A 134 4.49 -5.66 -19.46
CA HIS A 134 4.14 -5.69 -20.87
C HIS A 134 3.21 -4.53 -21.22
N ARG A 135 3.45 -3.88 -22.35
CA ARG A 135 2.62 -2.76 -22.83
C ARG A 135 1.12 -3.12 -22.86
N ASP A 136 0.80 -4.32 -23.28
CA ASP A 136 -0.57 -4.79 -23.43
C ASP A 136 -1.28 -5.07 -22.10
N SER A 137 -0.53 -5.20 -20.99
CA SER A 137 -1.12 -5.32 -19.66
C SER A 137 -1.46 -3.96 -19.05
N ILE A 138 -1.04 -2.84 -19.65
CA ILE A 138 -1.32 -1.49 -19.16
C ILE A 138 -2.51 -0.89 -19.89
N GLY A 139 -3.51 -0.48 -19.14
CA GLY A 139 -4.72 0.12 -19.67
C GLY A 139 -5.27 1.19 -18.74
N VAL A 140 -6.48 1.61 -19.03
CA VAL A 140 -7.21 2.60 -18.23
C VAL A 140 -8.69 2.25 -18.15
N VAL A 141 -9.35 2.72 -17.09
CA VAL A 141 -10.80 2.63 -16.91
C VAL A 141 -11.36 4.00 -16.52
N LYS A 142 -12.51 4.36 -17.08
CA LYS A 142 -13.25 5.55 -16.66
C LYS A 142 -14.04 5.24 -15.40
N ARG A 143 -13.86 6.06 -14.37
CA ARG A 143 -14.59 5.97 -13.11
C ARG A 143 -15.92 6.71 -13.16
N ASP A 144 -16.78 6.46 -12.16
CA ASP A 144 -18.11 7.10 -12.06
C ASP A 144 -18.01 8.62 -11.82
N ASP A 145 -16.93 9.09 -11.17
CA ASP A 145 -16.64 10.52 -10.95
C ASP A 145 -16.09 11.23 -12.21
N GLY A 146 -15.92 10.49 -13.31
CA GLY A 146 -15.39 10.99 -14.57
C GLY A 146 -13.87 10.98 -14.69
N SER A 147 -13.14 10.71 -13.62
CA SER A 147 -11.69 10.53 -13.67
C SER A 147 -11.31 9.25 -14.43
N VAL A 148 -10.06 9.16 -14.85
CA VAL A 148 -9.53 7.99 -15.55
C VAL A 148 -8.47 7.35 -14.67
N GLN A 149 -8.60 6.05 -14.41
CA GLN A 149 -7.73 5.29 -13.53
C GLN A 149 -6.91 4.28 -14.32
N MET A 150 -5.66 4.06 -13.92
CA MET A 150 -4.78 3.04 -14.48
C MET A 150 -5.30 1.63 -14.19
N THR A 151 -5.07 0.73 -15.14
CA THR A 151 -5.31 -0.72 -14.95
C THR A 151 -4.04 -1.50 -15.27
N VAL A 152 -3.88 -2.65 -14.60
CA VAL A 152 -2.86 -3.65 -14.90
C VAL A 152 -3.57 -4.98 -15.17
N GLY A 153 -3.34 -5.59 -16.33
CA GLY A 153 -4.08 -6.77 -16.77
C GLY A 153 -5.61 -6.57 -16.77
N GLY A 154 -6.06 -5.34 -17.04
CA GLY A 154 -7.47 -4.94 -16.99
C GLY A 154 -7.99 -4.60 -15.59
N TRP A 155 -7.30 -4.99 -14.50
CA TRP A 155 -7.70 -4.68 -13.13
C TRP A 155 -7.37 -3.24 -12.76
N PRO A 156 -8.33 -2.45 -12.24
CA PRO A 156 -8.07 -1.14 -11.66
C PRO A 156 -7.04 -1.22 -10.52
N VAL A 157 -6.09 -0.28 -10.46
CA VAL A 157 -5.04 -0.31 -9.45
C VAL A 157 -5.11 0.88 -8.52
N TYR A 158 -4.82 0.62 -7.24
CA TYR A 158 -4.98 1.56 -6.13
C TYR A 158 -3.73 1.61 -5.28
N ARG A 159 -3.55 2.73 -4.57
CA ARG A 159 -2.67 2.81 -3.40
C ARG A 159 -3.41 2.42 -2.13
N PHE A 160 -2.69 2.24 -1.04
CA PHE A 160 -3.27 2.14 0.29
C PHE A 160 -2.81 3.33 1.13
N SER A 161 -3.75 4.11 1.67
CA SER A 161 -3.44 5.36 2.41
C SER A 161 -2.63 5.14 3.70
N LYS A 162 -2.58 3.90 4.20
CA LYS A 162 -1.80 3.53 5.39
C LYS A 162 -0.40 2.99 5.06
N ASP A 163 -0.07 2.80 3.80
CA ASP A 163 1.30 2.60 3.38
C ASP A 163 2.01 3.95 3.38
N THR A 164 2.92 4.15 4.33
CA THR A 164 3.60 5.43 4.56
C THR A 164 5.04 5.45 4.06
N GLN A 165 5.52 4.31 3.57
CA GLN A 165 6.88 4.14 3.05
C GLN A 165 6.87 3.29 1.77
N PRO A 166 7.85 3.52 0.87
CA PRO A 166 8.04 2.71 -0.32
C PRO A 166 8.11 1.21 0.01
N ARG A 167 7.53 0.39 -0.87
CA ARG A 167 7.48 -1.08 -0.78
C ARG A 167 6.79 -1.64 0.48
N GLN A 168 6.10 -0.81 1.24
CA GLN A 168 5.21 -1.28 2.30
C GLN A 168 3.99 -1.97 1.65
N ASN A 169 3.52 -3.06 2.26
CA ASN A 169 2.43 -3.89 1.75
C ASN A 169 1.37 -4.11 2.84
N SER A 170 1.03 -3.08 3.61
CA SER A 170 0.07 -3.17 4.73
C SER A 170 -1.36 -3.40 4.24
N GLY A 171 -1.62 -3.16 2.96
CA GLY A 171 -2.90 -3.38 2.32
C GLY A 171 -3.18 -4.83 1.93
N GLU A 172 -2.16 -5.71 1.97
CA GLU A 172 -2.32 -7.11 1.59
C GLU A 172 -3.29 -7.86 2.50
N GLY A 173 -4.31 -8.48 1.90
CA GLY A 173 -5.33 -9.26 2.60
C GLY A 173 -6.35 -8.44 3.39
N VAL A 174 -6.32 -7.11 3.32
CA VAL A 174 -7.28 -6.25 4.04
C VAL A 174 -8.70 -6.57 3.58
N GLY A 175 -9.57 -6.85 4.55
CA GLY A 175 -10.96 -7.23 4.31
C GLY A 175 -11.14 -8.52 3.51
N GLY A 176 -10.07 -9.27 3.23
CA GLY A 176 -10.09 -10.46 2.38
C GLY A 176 -10.31 -10.17 0.90
N THR A 177 -10.25 -8.90 0.49
CA THR A 177 -10.61 -8.44 -0.87
C THR A 177 -9.54 -7.58 -1.55
N TRP A 178 -8.53 -7.12 -0.80
CA TRP A 178 -7.44 -6.29 -1.32
C TRP A 178 -6.15 -7.09 -1.40
N PHE A 179 -5.48 -7.05 -2.54
CA PHE A 179 -4.27 -7.84 -2.77
C PHE A 179 -3.26 -7.04 -3.59
N VAL A 180 -1.98 -7.18 -3.25
CA VAL A 180 -0.88 -6.66 -4.06
C VAL A 180 -0.99 -7.22 -5.48
N VAL A 181 -0.83 -6.37 -6.50
CA VAL A 181 -1.03 -6.73 -7.90
C VAL A 181 0.27 -7.19 -8.55
N ALA A 182 0.22 -8.33 -9.25
CA ALA A 182 1.29 -8.83 -10.09
C ALA A 182 1.32 -8.13 -11.47
N PRO A 183 2.41 -8.24 -12.25
CA PRO A 183 2.55 -7.56 -13.54
C PRO A 183 1.50 -7.92 -14.60
N ASP A 184 0.86 -9.06 -14.48
CA ASP A 184 -0.24 -9.53 -15.34
C ASP A 184 -1.63 -9.15 -14.84
N GLY A 185 -1.73 -8.46 -13.69
CA GLY A 185 -2.98 -8.09 -13.04
C GLY A 185 -3.54 -9.15 -12.09
N SER A 186 -2.92 -10.30 -11.97
CA SER A 186 -3.28 -11.29 -10.95
C SER A 186 -2.89 -10.82 -9.54
N LYS A 187 -3.33 -11.55 -8.52
CA LYS A 187 -2.81 -11.35 -7.15
C LYS A 187 -1.35 -11.79 -7.12
N ALA A 188 -0.47 -10.98 -6.55
CA ALA A 188 0.92 -11.37 -6.37
C ALA A 188 0.99 -12.64 -5.50
N SER A 189 1.85 -13.58 -5.89
CA SER A 189 2.00 -14.85 -5.18
C SER A 189 2.58 -14.60 -3.79
N GLN A 190 2.00 -15.23 -2.78
CA GLN A 190 2.61 -15.29 -1.46
C GLN A 190 3.38 -16.60 -1.36
N ASN A 191 4.71 -16.51 -1.20
CA ASN A 191 5.61 -17.65 -1.00
C ASN A 191 5.71 -18.03 0.48
#